data_331d01ac69d038953ba6163ba4bb56ad
#
_entry.id   331d01ac69d038953ba6163ba4bb56ad
#
_cell.length_a   1.000
_cell.length_b   1.000
_cell.length_c   1.000
_cell.angle_alpha   90.00
_cell.angle_beta   90.00
_cell.angle_gamma   90.00
#
_symmetry.space_group_name_H-M   'P 1'
#
loop_
_entity.id
_entity.type
_entity.pdbx_description
1 polymer ?
#
loop_
_entity_poly.entity_id
_entity_poly.type
_entity_poly.pdbx_seq_one_letter_code
_entity_poly.pdbx_strand_id
1 'polypeptide(L)'
;DLALNESMIALGSCTMKYNPRACNSLAMLPQFLSRHPLAPEDTGQGFLACMFELQETLKAVTGMAGVSLTPMAGAQGELIGVMMIRAYHESRGDFARTEIIVPDAAHGTNPATAVMCGFKVVEIPTDKEGNVDLAALKAAVGPKTAGLMLTNPSTLGVFEKNVAEMSRVVHQAGGLLYYD
;
A
#
# COMPACT_ATOMS: atom_id res chain seq x y z
N ASP A 1 -4.30 -0.96 31.83
CA ASP A 1 -5.10 -1.25 30.65
C ASP A 1 -4.74 -0.26 29.54
N LEU A 2 -4.42 -0.79 28.33
CA LEU A 2 -4.09 0.03 27.18
C LEU A 2 -5.35 0.33 26.39
N ALA A 3 -5.69 1.60 26.26
CA ALA A 3 -6.82 2.04 25.44
C ALA A 3 -6.33 2.79 24.22
N LEU A 4 -6.97 2.57 23.06
CA LEU A 4 -6.58 3.18 21.77
C LEU A 4 -6.62 4.71 21.74
N ASN A 5 -7.36 5.30 22.67
CA ASN A 5 -7.48 6.75 22.80
C ASN A 5 -6.51 7.35 23.84
N GLU A 6 -5.72 6.54 24.50
CA GLU A 6 -4.82 6.97 25.60
C GLU A 6 -3.36 6.59 25.36
N SER A 7 -3.10 5.59 24.49
CA SER A 7 -1.75 5.13 24.23
C SER A 7 -1.58 4.60 22.80
N MET A 8 -0.38 4.69 22.31
CA MET A 8 0.01 4.02 21.06
C MET A 8 0.29 2.55 21.36
N ILE A 9 -0.38 1.66 20.66
CA ILE A 9 -0.16 0.22 20.74
C ILE A 9 0.77 -0.18 19.58
N ALA A 10 1.88 -0.82 19.90
CA ALA A 10 2.91 -1.21 18.93
C ALA A 10 2.52 -2.46 18.10
N LEU A 11 1.29 -2.48 17.57
CA LEU A 11 0.81 -3.54 16.69
C LEU A 11 0.55 -2.97 15.30
N GLY A 12 1.23 -3.51 14.29
CA GLY A 12 1.13 -3.05 12.91
C GLY A 12 -0.09 -3.56 12.16
N SER A 13 -0.50 -4.80 12.39
CA SER A 13 -1.66 -5.40 11.75
C SER A 13 -2.96 -5.02 12.47
N CYS A 14 -4.07 -4.97 11.75
CA CYS A 14 -5.38 -4.55 12.20
C CYS A 14 -5.48 -3.09 12.70
N THR A 15 -6.65 -2.69 13.11
CA THR A 15 -7.05 -1.30 13.38
C THR A 15 -6.65 -0.76 14.76
N MET A 16 -5.57 -1.27 15.36
CA MET A 16 -5.12 -0.93 16.71
C MET A 16 -4.22 0.34 16.74
N LYS A 17 -4.58 1.38 15.99
CA LYS A 17 -3.86 2.66 15.98
C LYS A 17 -4.44 3.62 17.00
N TYR A 18 -3.63 4.59 17.44
CA TYR A 18 -4.11 5.65 18.31
C TYR A 18 -5.31 6.38 17.71
N ASN A 19 -6.38 6.49 18.47
CA ASN A 19 -7.62 7.14 18.03
C ASN A 19 -8.04 8.22 19.03
N PRO A 20 -7.77 9.51 18.75
CA PRO A 20 -8.14 10.61 19.64
C PRO A 20 -9.65 10.65 19.88
N ARG A 21 -10.06 10.90 21.14
CA ARG A 21 -11.50 11.02 21.51
C ARG A 21 -12.23 12.09 20.70
N ALA A 22 -11.54 13.20 20.39
CA ALA A 22 -12.10 14.25 19.56
C ALA A 22 -12.54 13.76 18.17
N CYS A 23 -11.74 12.88 17.55
CA CYS A 23 -12.10 12.27 16.26
C CYS A 23 -13.39 11.44 16.35
N ASN A 24 -13.52 10.66 17.41
CA ASN A 24 -14.75 9.88 17.66
C ASN A 24 -15.96 10.79 17.85
N SER A 25 -15.82 11.85 18.65
CA SER A 25 -16.93 12.79 18.90
C SER A 25 -17.40 13.47 17.61
N LEU A 26 -16.48 13.85 16.74
CA LEU A 26 -16.80 14.46 15.44
C LEU A 26 -17.43 13.44 14.48
N ALA A 27 -16.89 12.22 14.41
CA ALA A 27 -17.43 11.17 13.57
C ALA A 27 -18.85 10.73 13.97
N MET A 28 -19.20 10.90 15.25
CA MET A 28 -20.54 10.56 15.77
C MET A 28 -21.59 11.66 15.55
N LEU A 29 -21.23 12.78 14.93
CA LEU A 29 -22.22 13.81 14.57
C LEU A 29 -23.26 13.24 13.60
N PRO A 30 -24.57 13.48 13.84
CA PRO A 30 -25.63 12.95 12.97
C PRO A 30 -25.47 13.27 11.50
N GLN A 31 -24.90 14.44 11.18
CA GLN A 31 -24.64 14.90 9.82
C GLN A 31 -23.67 13.97 9.05
N PHE A 32 -22.79 13.28 9.76
CA PHE A 32 -21.88 12.28 9.17
C PHE A 32 -22.48 10.87 9.22
N LEU A 33 -23.03 10.47 10.37
CA LEU A 33 -23.53 9.11 10.59
C LEU A 33 -24.76 8.77 9.73
N SER A 34 -25.67 9.73 9.55
CA SER A 34 -26.94 9.47 8.90
C SER A 34 -26.91 9.65 7.37
N ARG A 35 -25.73 9.91 6.80
CA ARG A 35 -25.61 10.07 5.37
C ARG A 35 -25.53 8.73 4.64
N HIS A 36 -26.47 8.52 3.73
CA HIS A 36 -26.40 7.39 2.82
C HIS A 36 -25.42 7.66 1.65
N PRO A 37 -24.58 6.70 1.25
CA PRO A 37 -23.61 6.91 0.14
C PRO A 37 -24.26 7.31 -1.19
N LEU A 38 -25.49 6.84 -1.46
CA LEU A 38 -26.25 7.15 -2.67
C LEU A 38 -27.25 8.29 -2.48
N ALA A 39 -27.14 9.09 -1.42
CA ALA A 39 -27.94 10.30 -1.28
C ALA A 39 -27.57 11.32 -2.37
N PRO A 40 -28.50 12.20 -2.79
CA PRO A 40 -28.23 13.22 -3.79
C PRO A 40 -26.98 14.04 -3.45
N GLU A 41 -26.14 14.32 -4.45
CA GLU A 41 -24.84 14.98 -4.25
C GLU A 41 -24.96 16.37 -3.65
N ASP A 42 -25.98 17.14 -4.03
CA ASP A 42 -26.27 18.47 -3.52
C ASP A 42 -26.51 18.49 -2.00
N THR A 43 -27.01 17.39 -1.44
CA THR A 43 -27.22 17.25 0.01
C THR A 43 -25.95 16.87 0.79
N GLY A 44 -24.84 16.60 0.11
CA GLY A 44 -23.62 16.05 0.70
C GLY A 44 -22.34 16.82 0.41
N GLN A 45 -22.42 18.04 -0.06
CA GLN A 45 -21.26 18.80 -0.49
C GLN A 45 -20.21 18.98 0.61
N GLY A 46 -20.62 19.23 1.88
CA GLY A 46 -19.69 19.32 3.00
C GLY A 46 -18.96 18.01 3.29
N PHE A 47 -19.61 16.86 3.14
CA PHE A 47 -18.97 15.56 3.29
C PHE A 47 -17.96 15.29 2.17
N LEU A 48 -18.33 15.62 0.92
CA LEU A 48 -17.45 15.49 -0.24
C LEU A 48 -16.24 16.43 -0.13
N ALA A 49 -16.44 17.65 0.35
CA ALA A 49 -15.35 18.59 0.62
C ALA A 49 -14.37 18.03 1.66
N CYS A 50 -14.87 17.42 2.74
CA CYS A 50 -14.04 16.79 3.77
C CYS A 50 -13.19 15.65 3.19
N MET A 51 -13.78 14.80 2.34
CA MET A 51 -13.04 13.75 1.64
C MET A 51 -12.00 14.32 0.67
N PHE A 52 -12.34 15.35 -0.08
CA PHE A 52 -11.41 16.01 -1.00
C PHE A 52 -10.21 16.61 -0.25
N GLU A 53 -10.46 17.35 0.83
CA GLU A 53 -9.38 17.93 1.65
C GLU A 53 -8.48 16.84 2.27
N LEU A 54 -9.05 15.72 2.71
CA LEU A 54 -8.27 14.58 3.19
C LEU A 54 -7.38 14.01 2.08
N GLN A 55 -7.92 13.89 0.88
CA GLN A 55 -7.20 13.41 -0.29
C GLN A 55 -5.99 14.31 -0.62
N GLU A 56 -6.21 15.64 -0.63
CA GLU A 56 -5.13 16.61 -0.88
C GLU A 56 -4.09 16.62 0.26
N THR A 57 -4.54 16.46 1.51
CA THR A 57 -3.63 16.34 2.66
C THR A 57 -2.74 15.09 2.52
N LEU A 58 -3.32 13.95 2.16
CA LEU A 58 -2.56 12.70 1.97
C LEU A 58 -1.59 12.80 0.78
N LYS A 59 -1.97 13.45 -0.31
CA LYS A 59 -1.05 13.76 -1.42
C LYS A 59 0.15 14.57 -0.94
N ALA A 60 -0.10 15.61 -0.17
CA ALA A 60 0.97 16.48 0.36
C ALA A 60 1.91 15.72 1.32
N VAL A 61 1.36 14.86 2.18
CA VAL A 61 2.15 14.07 3.15
C VAL A 61 2.99 12.99 2.47
N THR A 62 2.44 12.33 1.45
CA THR A 62 3.11 11.19 0.78
C THR A 62 3.95 11.61 -0.43
N GLY A 63 3.74 12.81 -0.96
CA GLY A 63 4.33 13.24 -2.24
C GLY A 63 3.77 12.53 -3.46
N MET A 64 2.68 11.78 -3.33
CA MET A 64 2.06 11.04 -4.44
C MET A 64 1.23 11.97 -5.33
N ALA A 65 1.18 11.66 -6.63
CA ALA A 65 0.41 12.43 -7.60
C ALA A 65 -1.11 12.28 -7.44
N GLY A 66 -1.56 11.15 -6.90
CA GLY A 66 -2.96 10.85 -6.65
C GLY A 66 -3.16 10.01 -5.41
N VAL A 67 -4.33 10.12 -4.78
CA VAL A 67 -4.75 9.33 -3.63
C VAL A 67 -6.17 8.84 -3.85
N SER A 68 -6.46 7.60 -3.51
CA SER A 68 -7.80 7.04 -3.44
C SER A 68 -8.18 6.79 -1.98
N LEU A 69 -9.38 7.20 -1.60
CA LEU A 69 -9.95 6.92 -0.28
C LEU A 69 -10.89 5.69 -0.29
N THR A 70 -10.95 4.97 -1.41
CA THR A 70 -11.84 3.81 -1.58
C THR A 70 -11.44 2.59 -0.75
N PRO A 71 -10.14 2.24 -0.61
CA PRO A 71 -9.75 1.09 0.19
C PRO A 71 -10.18 1.22 1.66
N MET A 72 -10.80 0.17 2.19
CA MET A 72 -11.31 0.16 3.57
C MET A 72 -10.28 -0.37 4.59
N ALA A 73 -9.22 -1.02 4.12
CA ALA A 73 -8.15 -1.58 4.94
C ALA A 73 -6.85 -1.69 4.12
N GLY A 74 -5.70 -1.91 4.80
CA GLY A 74 -4.40 -2.09 4.15
C GLY A 74 -4.41 -3.18 3.09
N ALA A 75 -5.00 -4.35 3.37
CA ALA A 75 -5.10 -5.44 2.40
C ALA A 75 -5.88 -5.07 1.13
N GLN A 76 -6.87 -4.19 1.22
CA GLN A 76 -7.54 -3.66 0.02
C GLN A 76 -6.66 -2.66 -0.73
N GLY A 77 -5.87 -1.87 -0.03
CA GLY A 77 -4.86 -1.01 -0.65
C GLY A 77 -3.83 -1.81 -1.44
N GLU A 78 -3.33 -2.91 -0.86
CA GLU A 78 -2.45 -3.85 -1.53
C GLU A 78 -3.11 -4.43 -2.80
N LEU A 79 -4.33 -4.95 -2.66
CA LEU A 79 -5.08 -5.52 -3.77
C LEU A 79 -5.24 -4.53 -4.93
N ILE A 80 -5.68 -3.31 -4.62
CA ILE A 80 -5.86 -2.25 -5.62
C ILE A 80 -4.52 -1.89 -6.27
N GLY A 81 -3.45 -1.75 -5.48
CA GLY A 81 -2.11 -1.46 -5.99
C GLY A 81 -1.62 -2.53 -6.97
N VAL A 82 -1.77 -3.81 -6.64
CA VAL A 82 -1.37 -4.92 -7.53
C VAL A 82 -2.27 -5.01 -8.76
N MET A 83 -3.59 -4.78 -8.61
CA MET A 83 -4.50 -4.68 -9.76
C MET A 83 -4.13 -3.53 -10.70
N MET A 84 -3.69 -2.40 -10.16
CA MET A 84 -3.19 -1.27 -10.96
C MET A 84 -1.92 -1.64 -11.73
N ILE A 85 -0.98 -2.35 -11.10
CA ILE A 85 0.22 -2.88 -11.77
C ILE A 85 -0.19 -3.77 -12.95
N ARG A 86 -1.13 -4.68 -12.73
CA ARG A 86 -1.66 -5.57 -13.76
C ARG A 86 -2.29 -4.76 -14.90
N ALA A 87 -3.22 -3.89 -14.59
CA ALA A 87 -3.91 -3.06 -15.58
C ALA A 87 -2.95 -2.18 -16.38
N TYR A 88 -1.92 -1.66 -15.72
CA TYR A 88 -0.86 -0.87 -16.40
C TYR A 88 -0.16 -1.68 -17.48
N HIS A 89 0.29 -2.90 -17.18
CA HIS A 89 0.96 -3.75 -18.17
C HIS A 89 0.01 -4.23 -19.26
N GLU A 90 -1.20 -4.65 -18.90
CA GLU A 90 -2.22 -5.09 -19.87
C GLU A 90 -2.62 -3.96 -20.85
N SER A 91 -2.79 -2.73 -20.35
CA SER A 91 -3.12 -1.57 -21.20
C SER A 91 -2.03 -1.22 -22.21
N ARG A 92 -0.82 -1.67 -21.98
CA ARG A 92 0.34 -1.51 -22.87
C ARG A 92 0.58 -2.72 -23.77
N GLY A 93 -0.26 -3.75 -23.66
CA GLY A 93 -0.12 -5.01 -24.37
C GLY A 93 1.04 -5.90 -23.87
N ASP A 94 1.58 -5.60 -22.69
CA ASP A 94 2.71 -6.34 -22.10
C ASP A 94 2.21 -7.48 -21.20
N PHE A 95 1.63 -8.49 -21.81
CA PHE A 95 1.10 -9.67 -21.11
C PHE A 95 2.19 -10.65 -20.63
N ALA A 96 3.45 -10.42 -20.99
CA ALA A 96 4.57 -11.25 -20.56
C ALA A 96 4.96 -11.00 -19.09
N ARG A 97 4.49 -9.92 -18.48
CA ARG A 97 4.80 -9.56 -17.11
C ARG A 97 3.90 -10.30 -16.13
N THR A 98 4.36 -11.44 -15.71
CA THR A 98 3.60 -12.42 -14.92
C THR A 98 4.15 -12.63 -13.50
N GLU A 99 5.22 -11.94 -13.13
CA GLU A 99 5.92 -12.16 -11.86
C GLU A 99 5.93 -10.89 -11.01
N ILE A 100 5.62 -11.04 -9.72
CA ILE A 100 5.82 -10.04 -8.67
C ILE A 100 6.94 -10.52 -7.76
N ILE A 101 7.95 -9.68 -7.56
CA ILE A 101 9.03 -9.95 -6.61
C ILE A 101 8.58 -9.51 -5.22
N VAL A 102 8.85 -10.34 -4.21
CA VAL A 102 8.48 -10.07 -2.81
C VAL A 102 9.65 -10.49 -1.92
N PRO A 103 10.21 -9.59 -1.10
CA PRO A 103 11.20 -9.99 -0.09
C PRO A 103 10.59 -10.92 0.96
N ASP A 104 11.38 -11.85 1.49
CA ASP A 104 10.97 -12.79 2.54
C ASP A 104 10.54 -12.11 3.85
N ALA A 105 11.05 -10.90 4.13
CA ALA A 105 10.66 -10.07 5.26
C ALA A 105 9.52 -9.08 4.94
N ALA A 106 8.83 -9.23 3.80
CA ALA A 106 7.65 -8.44 3.48
C ALA A 106 6.44 -8.86 4.35
N HIS A 107 5.42 -8.00 4.40
CA HIS A 107 4.17 -8.35 5.05
C HIS A 107 3.52 -9.55 4.37
N GLY A 108 2.98 -10.49 5.17
CA GLY A 108 2.46 -11.77 4.66
C GLY A 108 1.31 -11.67 3.65
N THR A 109 0.58 -10.55 3.62
CA THR A 109 -0.48 -10.31 2.63
C THR A 109 0.08 -9.94 1.26
N ASN A 110 1.32 -9.45 1.15
CA ASN A 110 1.91 -9.07 -0.13
C ASN A 110 1.97 -10.26 -1.11
N PRO A 111 2.57 -11.41 -0.77
CA PRO A 111 2.56 -12.57 -1.66
C PRO A 111 1.15 -13.12 -1.92
N ALA A 112 0.27 -13.12 -0.91
CA ALA A 112 -1.10 -13.58 -1.06
C ALA A 112 -1.87 -12.71 -2.08
N THR A 113 -1.74 -11.39 -1.99
CA THR A 113 -2.38 -10.44 -2.91
C THR A 113 -1.84 -10.58 -4.33
N ALA A 114 -0.52 -10.78 -4.50
CA ALA A 114 0.06 -11.02 -5.81
C ALA A 114 -0.55 -12.26 -6.48
N VAL A 115 -0.68 -13.37 -5.74
CA VAL A 115 -1.32 -14.60 -6.22
C VAL A 115 -2.80 -14.38 -6.55
N MET A 116 -3.56 -13.67 -5.70
CA MET A 116 -4.96 -13.33 -5.96
C MET A 116 -5.14 -12.55 -7.26
N CYS A 117 -4.18 -11.71 -7.62
CA CYS A 117 -4.17 -10.96 -8.87
C CYS A 117 -3.63 -11.77 -10.07
N GLY A 118 -3.32 -13.04 -9.90
CA GLY A 118 -2.88 -13.93 -10.96
C GLY A 118 -1.39 -13.84 -11.31
N PHE A 119 -0.58 -13.22 -10.43
CA PHE A 119 0.87 -13.20 -10.59
C PHE A 119 1.53 -14.40 -9.91
N LYS A 120 2.68 -14.80 -10.44
CA LYS A 120 3.61 -15.71 -9.77
C LYS A 120 4.48 -14.87 -8.82
N VAL A 121 4.61 -15.32 -7.59
CA VAL A 121 5.52 -14.71 -6.62
C VAL A 121 6.94 -15.23 -6.82
N VAL A 122 7.89 -14.31 -6.87
CA VAL A 122 9.32 -14.58 -6.84
C VAL A 122 9.86 -14.03 -5.53
N GLU A 123 10.09 -14.92 -4.57
CA GLU A 123 10.63 -14.55 -3.27
C GLU A 123 12.14 -14.29 -3.36
N ILE A 124 12.62 -13.25 -2.69
CA ILE A 124 14.03 -12.92 -2.57
C ILE A 124 14.43 -12.83 -1.09
N PRO A 125 15.64 -13.29 -0.71
CA PRO A 125 16.09 -13.31 0.67
C PRO A 125 16.45 -11.91 1.18
N THR A 126 16.44 -11.77 2.51
CA THR A 126 17.12 -10.70 3.23
C THR A 126 18.59 -11.05 3.46
N ASP A 127 19.40 -10.02 3.60
CA ASP A 127 20.81 -10.16 4.02
C ASP A 127 20.94 -10.34 5.54
N LYS A 128 22.19 -10.47 6.02
CA LYS A 128 22.48 -10.66 7.46
C LYS A 128 22.12 -9.46 8.33
N GLU A 129 21.93 -8.29 7.73
CA GLU A 129 21.54 -7.05 8.41
C GLU A 129 20.01 -6.83 8.37
N GLY A 130 19.27 -7.72 7.72
CA GLY A 130 17.81 -7.64 7.57
C GLY A 130 17.35 -6.75 6.42
N ASN A 131 18.24 -6.26 5.56
CA ASN A 131 17.87 -5.57 4.31
C ASN A 131 17.62 -6.60 3.20
N VAL A 132 16.95 -6.18 2.16
CA VAL A 132 16.78 -7.01 0.95
C VAL A 132 18.15 -7.29 0.31
N ASP A 133 18.42 -8.55 -0.04
CA ASP A 133 19.63 -8.89 -0.81
C ASP A 133 19.55 -8.29 -2.21
N LEU A 134 20.32 -7.20 -2.40
CA LEU A 134 20.32 -6.46 -3.66
C LEU A 134 20.88 -7.27 -4.83
N ALA A 135 21.79 -8.22 -4.58
CA ALA A 135 22.31 -9.10 -5.62
C ALA A 135 21.25 -10.11 -6.06
N ALA A 136 20.52 -10.68 -5.11
CA ALA A 136 19.39 -11.55 -5.39
C ALA A 136 18.27 -10.81 -6.17
N LEU A 137 17.96 -9.57 -5.76
CA LEU A 137 17.01 -8.74 -6.51
C LEU A 137 17.45 -8.53 -7.96
N LYS A 138 18.70 -8.12 -8.19
CA LYS A 138 19.24 -7.90 -9.53
C LYS A 138 19.23 -9.15 -10.39
N ALA A 139 19.42 -10.32 -9.79
CA ALA A 139 19.36 -11.60 -10.49
C ALA A 139 17.91 -12.03 -10.82
N ALA A 140 16.94 -11.67 -9.97
CA ALA A 140 15.54 -12.04 -10.15
C ALA A 140 14.79 -11.13 -11.12
N VAL A 141 15.19 -9.86 -11.23
CA VAL A 141 14.53 -8.88 -12.09
C VAL A 141 14.77 -9.19 -13.57
N GLY A 142 13.69 -9.23 -14.35
CA GLY A 142 13.76 -9.55 -15.77
C GLY A 142 12.51 -9.17 -16.56
N PRO A 143 12.41 -9.60 -17.82
CA PRO A 143 11.29 -9.24 -18.71
C PRO A 143 9.91 -9.68 -18.20
N LYS A 144 9.86 -10.68 -17.32
CA LYS A 144 8.60 -11.16 -16.71
C LYS A 144 8.21 -10.41 -15.44
N THR A 145 9.08 -9.55 -14.92
CA THR A 145 8.82 -8.80 -13.68
C THR A 145 7.78 -7.72 -13.93
N ALA A 146 6.61 -7.87 -13.34
CA ALA A 146 5.57 -6.85 -13.33
C ALA A 146 5.85 -5.77 -12.28
N GLY A 147 6.37 -6.16 -11.13
CA GLY A 147 6.72 -5.23 -10.06
C GLY A 147 7.42 -5.90 -8.88
N LEU A 148 7.77 -5.05 -7.93
CA LEU A 148 8.28 -5.41 -6.61
C LEU A 148 7.29 -4.90 -5.56
N MET A 149 6.90 -5.74 -4.61
CA MET A 149 6.16 -5.32 -3.40
C MET A 149 7.14 -5.25 -2.23
N LEU A 150 7.33 -4.07 -1.70
CA LEU A 150 8.30 -3.79 -0.64
C LEU A 150 7.59 -3.24 0.59
N THR A 151 7.68 -3.93 1.72
CA THR A 151 7.28 -3.41 3.03
C THR A 151 8.46 -2.64 3.63
N ASN A 152 8.28 -1.34 3.93
CA ASN A 152 9.36 -0.52 4.47
C ASN A 152 8.84 0.51 5.50
N PRO A 153 9.25 0.43 6.78
CA PRO A 153 10.16 -0.58 7.34
C PRO A 153 9.64 -2.01 7.20
N SER A 154 10.55 -2.98 7.09
CA SER A 154 10.20 -4.40 6.96
C SER A 154 9.48 -4.93 8.22
N THR A 155 8.92 -6.14 8.16
CA THR A 155 8.32 -6.79 9.33
C THR A 155 9.33 -7.09 10.45
N LEU A 156 10.63 -7.04 10.15
CA LEU A 156 11.72 -7.11 11.13
C LEU A 156 11.98 -5.77 11.83
N GLY A 157 11.32 -4.69 11.41
CA GLY A 157 11.52 -3.33 11.92
C GLY A 157 12.76 -2.63 11.32
N VAL A 158 13.31 -3.16 10.23
CA VAL A 158 14.49 -2.60 9.55
C VAL A 158 14.03 -1.68 8.43
N PHE A 159 14.53 -0.45 8.41
CA PHE A 159 14.32 0.48 7.31
C PHE A 159 15.29 0.15 6.17
N GLU A 160 14.76 -0.16 5.00
CA GLU A 160 15.54 -0.51 3.81
C GLU A 160 16.34 0.69 3.29
N LYS A 161 17.64 0.66 3.46
CA LYS A 161 18.54 1.74 3.05
C LYS A 161 18.76 1.82 1.54
N ASN A 162 18.54 0.72 0.83
CA ASN A 162 18.78 0.60 -0.62
C ASN A 162 17.52 0.81 -1.47
N VAL A 163 16.43 1.32 -0.90
CA VAL A 163 15.13 1.45 -1.58
C VAL A 163 15.23 2.20 -2.92
N ALA A 164 16.03 3.26 -3.00
CA ALA A 164 16.22 4.01 -4.23
C ALA A 164 16.90 3.18 -5.34
N GLU A 165 17.90 2.38 -4.97
CA GLU A 165 18.59 1.46 -5.90
C GLU A 165 17.64 0.35 -6.37
N MET A 166 16.88 -0.25 -5.45
CA MET A 166 15.90 -1.28 -5.75
C MET A 166 14.83 -0.77 -6.72
N SER A 167 14.28 0.41 -6.44
CA SER A 167 13.32 1.09 -7.31
C SER A 167 13.90 1.30 -8.71
N ARG A 168 15.12 1.78 -8.80
CA ARG A 168 15.81 2.01 -10.06
C ARG A 168 15.98 0.72 -10.88
N VAL A 169 16.40 -0.36 -10.23
CA VAL A 169 16.59 -1.67 -10.88
C VAL A 169 15.27 -2.20 -11.45
N VAL A 170 14.19 -2.14 -10.66
CA VAL A 170 12.87 -2.61 -11.09
C VAL A 170 12.31 -1.73 -12.22
N HIS A 171 12.41 -0.40 -12.11
CA HIS A 171 11.93 0.51 -13.14
C HIS A 171 12.72 0.39 -14.45
N GLN A 172 14.05 0.20 -14.41
CA GLN A 172 14.86 -0.01 -15.61
C GLN A 172 14.45 -1.30 -16.36
N ALA A 173 14.00 -2.32 -15.64
CA ALA A 173 13.45 -3.51 -16.26
C ALA A 173 11.99 -3.34 -16.74
N GLY A 174 11.38 -2.17 -16.51
CA GLY A 174 10.00 -1.86 -16.88
C GLY A 174 8.94 -2.33 -15.87
N GLY A 175 9.35 -2.83 -14.72
CA GLY A 175 8.45 -3.16 -13.60
C GLY A 175 8.04 -1.91 -12.80
N LEU A 176 7.08 -2.08 -11.90
CA LEU A 176 6.61 -1.03 -11.00
C LEU A 176 6.95 -1.37 -9.55
N LEU A 177 6.95 -0.35 -8.68
CA LEU A 177 7.17 -0.52 -7.25
C LEU A 177 5.85 -0.30 -6.51
N TYR A 178 5.41 -1.31 -5.76
CA TYR A 178 4.43 -1.17 -4.68
C TYR A 178 5.18 -0.98 -3.37
N TYR A 179 4.87 0.11 -2.67
CA TYR A 179 5.51 0.47 -1.42
C TYR A 179 4.48 0.38 -0.30
N ASP A 180 4.69 -0.56 0.67
CA ASP A 180 3.81 -0.88 1.79
C ASP A 180 4.31 -0.23 3.08
#